data_4a96f052c7521621a54dec6a461f408a
#
_entry.id   4a96f052c7521621a54dec6a461f408a
#
_cell.length_a   1.000
_cell.length_b   1.000
_cell.length_c   1.000
_cell.angle_alpha   90.00
_cell.angle_beta   90.00
_cell.angle_gamma   90.00
#
_symmetry.space_group_name_H-M   'P 1'
#
loop_
_entity.id
_entity.type
_entity.pdbx_description
1 polymer ?
#
loop_
_entity_poly.entity_id
_entity_poly.type
_entity_poly.pdbx_seq_one_letter_code
_entity_poly.pdbx_strand_id
1 'polypeptide(L)' 'MPFHVKTPGALNVGDVYWKGNDAWTQTYADRTQFANKADADAIAATTVTKNGYTYQPSWFKNSTVVTE' A
#
# COMPACT_ATOMS: atom_id res chain seq x y z
N MET A 1 -9.83 0.96 15.71
CA MET A 1 -9.54 1.99 14.68
C MET A 1 -9.00 1.30 13.45
N PRO A 2 -9.63 1.48 12.29
CA PRO A 2 -9.10 0.84 11.09
C PRO A 2 -7.83 1.52 10.59
N PHE A 3 -7.12 0.79 9.73
CA PHE A 3 -5.87 1.24 9.12
C PHE A 3 -5.96 1.05 7.62
N HIS A 4 -5.24 1.84 6.88
CA HIS A 4 -5.10 1.62 5.43
C HIS A 4 -3.68 1.94 4.99
N VAL A 5 -3.33 1.49 3.77
CA VAL A 5 -2.00 1.71 3.20
C VAL A 5 -2.14 2.68 2.03
N LYS A 6 -1.33 3.72 2.03
CA LYS A 6 -1.27 4.69 0.93
C LYS A 6 0.16 4.88 0.47
N THR A 7 0.31 5.31 -0.76
CA THR A 7 1.62 5.66 -1.33
C THR A 7 1.45 6.86 -2.25
N PRO A 8 2.50 7.69 -2.42
CA PRO A 8 2.44 8.77 -3.39
C PRO A 8 2.18 8.20 -4.80
N GLY A 9 1.21 8.77 -5.50
CA GLY A 9 0.92 8.37 -6.86
C GLY A 9 1.88 9.00 -7.86
N ALA A 10 1.56 8.86 -9.14
CA ALA A 10 2.32 9.50 -10.21
C ALA A 10 2.16 11.03 -10.13
N LEU A 11 2.95 11.74 -10.93
CA LEU A 11 2.89 13.20 -10.99
C LEU A 11 1.45 13.70 -11.16
N ASN A 12 1.06 14.65 -10.31
CA ASN A 12 -0.26 15.30 -10.34
C ASN A 12 -1.44 14.41 -9.97
N VAL A 13 -1.19 13.20 -9.44
CA VAL A 13 -2.26 12.27 -9.07
C VAL A 13 -2.57 12.33 -7.57
N GLY A 14 -1.59 12.72 -6.75
CA GLY A 14 -1.73 12.68 -5.30
C GLY A 14 -1.55 11.27 -4.78
N ASP A 15 -2.08 10.99 -3.57
CA ASP A 15 -1.92 9.69 -2.96
C ASP A 15 -2.84 8.66 -3.59
N VAL A 16 -2.37 7.42 -3.66
CA VAL A 16 -3.17 6.26 -4.04
C VAL A 16 -3.23 5.30 -2.87
N TYR A 17 -4.31 4.52 -2.80
CA TYR A 17 -4.61 3.64 -1.67
C TYR A 17 -4.63 2.19 -2.13
N TRP A 18 -4.06 1.30 -1.31
CA TRP A 18 -4.08 -0.12 -1.62
C TRP A 18 -5.50 -0.67 -1.49
N LYS A 19 -5.97 -1.36 -2.52
CA LYS A 19 -7.33 -1.89 -2.54
C LYS A 19 -7.41 -3.41 -2.66
N GLY A 20 -6.30 -4.12 -2.46
CA GLY A 20 -6.24 -5.57 -2.54
C GLY A 20 -5.75 -6.05 -3.89
N ASN A 21 -5.38 -7.32 -3.98
CA ASN A 21 -4.93 -7.97 -5.21
C ASN A 21 -3.82 -7.19 -5.95
N ASP A 22 -2.90 -6.60 -5.18
CA ASP A 22 -1.79 -5.79 -5.70
C ASP A 22 -2.24 -4.58 -6.52
N ALA A 23 -3.46 -4.11 -6.29
CA ALA A 23 -4.00 -2.96 -6.98
C ALA A 23 -4.01 -1.71 -6.09
N TRP A 24 -3.92 -0.56 -6.72
CA TRP A 24 -3.98 0.74 -6.07
C TRP A 24 -5.12 1.56 -6.69
N THR A 25 -5.72 2.42 -5.90
CA THR A 25 -6.83 3.25 -6.36
C THR A 25 -6.67 4.68 -5.89
N GLN A 26 -7.11 5.63 -6.72
CA GLN A 26 -7.19 7.03 -6.32
C GLN A 26 -8.44 7.31 -5.48
N THR A 27 -9.39 6.38 -5.51
CA THR A 27 -10.67 6.54 -4.81
C THR A 27 -10.52 6.13 -3.35
N TYR A 28 -10.59 7.07 -2.45
CA TYR A 28 -10.46 6.82 -1.01
C TYR A 28 -11.47 5.79 -0.51
N ALA A 29 -12.71 5.84 -1.03
CA ALA A 29 -13.76 4.93 -0.61
C ALA A 29 -13.48 3.47 -0.96
N ASP A 30 -12.64 3.22 -1.97
CA ASP A 30 -12.32 1.86 -2.44
C ASP A 30 -11.11 1.24 -1.72
N ARG A 31 -10.48 1.98 -0.81
CA ARG A 31 -9.31 1.49 -0.10
C ARG A 31 -9.66 0.29 0.76
N THR A 32 -8.70 -0.64 0.91
CA THR A 32 -8.85 -1.74 1.85
C THR A 32 -8.59 -1.23 3.27
N GLN A 33 -9.51 -1.52 4.18
CA GLN A 33 -9.36 -1.20 5.59
C GLN A 33 -8.92 -2.45 6.36
N PHE A 34 -7.95 -2.28 7.24
CA PHE A 34 -7.44 -3.37 8.07
C PHE A 34 -7.85 -3.11 9.51
N ALA A 35 -8.32 -4.15 10.19
CA ALA A 35 -8.66 -4.05 11.61
C ALA A 35 -7.41 -3.97 12.49
N ASN A 36 -6.31 -4.59 12.05
CA ASN A 36 -5.07 -4.65 12.80
C ASN A 36 -3.95 -3.94 12.05
N LYS A 37 -3.18 -3.13 12.76
CA LYS A 37 -2.03 -2.44 12.18
C LYS A 37 -1.01 -3.41 11.62
N ALA A 38 -0.82 -4.57 12.27
CA ALA A 38 0.12 -5.58 11.80
C ALA A 38 -0.19 -6.07 10.40
N ASP A 39 -1.48 -6.20 10.04
CA ASP A 39 -1.90 -6.62 8.71
C ASP A 39 -1.57 -5.53 7.67
N ALA A 40 -1.81 -4.27 8.01
CA ALA A 40 -1.46 -3.16 7.13
C ALA A 40 0.06 -3.02 6.98
N ASP A 41 0.81 -3.19 8.06
CA ASP A 41 2.27 -3.14 8.02
C ASP A 41 2.82 -4.26 7.12
N ALA A 42 2.22 -5.44 7.15
CA ALA A 42 2.63 -6.56 6.29
C ALA A 42 2.45 -6.21 4.80
N ILE A 43 1.37 -5.52 4.46
CA ILE A 43 1.15 -5.07 3.07
C ILE A 43 2.20 -4.03 2.70
N ALA A 44 2.46 -3.06 3.55
CA ALA A 44 3.46 -2.02 3.27
C ALA A 44 4.88 -2.60 3.13
N ALA A 45 5.15 -3.74 3.74
CA ALA A 45 6.44 -4.42 3.68
C ALA A 45 6.52 -5.45 2.54
N THR A 46 5.55 -5.49 1.64
CA THR A 46 5.50 -6.47 0.55
C THR A 46 6.76 -6.39 -0.31
N THR A 47 7.35 -7.56 -0.59
CA THR A 47 8.50 -7.68 -1.47
C THR A 47 8.16 -8.59 -2.65
N VAL A 48 8.93 -8.45 -3.72
CA VAL A 48 8.77 -9.24 -4.94
C VAL A 48 10.10 -9.94 -5.22
N THR A 49 10.03 -11.22 -5.56
CA THR A 49 11.21 -11.98 -6.00
C THR A 49 11.11 -12.21 -7.51
N LYS A 50 12.13 -11.78 -8.23
CA LYS A 50 12.19 -11.95 -9.68
C LYS A 50 13.63 -12.27 -10.08
N ASN A 51 13.80 -13.34 -10.87
CA ASN A 51 15.11 -13.78 -11.37
C ASN A 51 16.15 -13.96 -10.24
N GLY A 52 15.72 -14.48 -9.09
CA GLY A 52 16.60 -14.69 -7.95
C GLY A 52 16.87 -13.45 -7.10
N TYR A 53 16.30 -12.31 -7.44
CA TYR A 53 16.42 -11.08 -6.66
C TYR A 53 15.12 -10.80 -5.90
N THR A 54 15.26 -10.47 -4.62
CA THR A 54 14.14 -10.00 -3.81
C THR A 54 14.29 -8.51 -3.62
N TYR A 55 13.22 -7.77 -3.94
CA TYR A 55 13.23 -6.31 -3.78
C TYR A 55 11.85 -5.82 -3.34
N GLN A 56 11.83 -4.65 -2.74
CA GLN A 56 10.58 -3.99 -2.39
C GLN A 56 10.27 -2.94 -3.47
N PRO A 57 9.15 -3.09 -4.20
CA PRO A 57 8.76 -2.08 -5.19
C PRO A 57 8.65 -0.69 -4.57
N SER A 58 8.97 0.34 -5.34
CA SER A 58 8.98 1.71 -4.84
C SER A 58 7.63 2.15 -4.27
N TRP A 59 6.53 1.69 -4.85
CA TRP A 59 5.20 2.03 -4.35
C TRP A 59 4.92 1.43 -2.96
N PHE A 60 5.53 0.30 -2.61
CA PHE A 60 5.46 -0.23 -1.25
C PHE A 60 6.52 0.42 -0.35
N LYS A 61 7.71 0.66 -0.87
CA LYS A 61 8.79 1.27 -0.10
C LYS A 61 8.42 2.67 0.40
N ASN A 62 7.71 3.42 -0.43
CA ASN A 62 7.27 4.77 -0.11
C ASN A 62 5.88 4.80 0.53
N SER A 63 5.29 3.63 0.79
CA SER A 63 3.96 3.56 1.37
C SER A 63 3.98 3.91 2.86
N THR A 64 2.82 4.32 3.34
CA THR A 64 2.60 4.67 4.75
C THR A 64 1.34 3.98 5.23
N VAL A 65 1.39 3.43 6.44
CA VAL A 65 0.20 2.92 7.11
C VAL A 65 -0.45 4.08 7.85
N VAL A 66 -1.73 4.30 7.57
CA VAL A 66 -2.49 5.42 8.15
C VAL A 66 -3.52 4.87 9.13
N THR A 67 -3.56 5.44 10.32
CA THR A 67 -4.59 5.17 11.32
C THR A 67 -5.79 6.07 11.02
N GLU A 68 -6.95 5.46 10.86
CA GLU A 68 -8.18 6.21 10.56
C GLU A 68 -8.92 6.66 11.79
#